data_e0089f4f7783d7d481a77f87122ed8e6
#
_entry.id   e0089f4f7783d7d481a77f87122ed8e6
#
_cell.length_a   1.000
_cell.length_b   1.000
_cell.length_c   1.000
_cell.angle_alpha   90.00
_cell.angle_beta   90.00
_cell.angle_gamma   90.00
#
_symmetry.space_group_name_H-M   'P 1'
#
loop_
_entity.id
_entity.type
_entity.pdbx_description
1 polymer ?
#
loop_
_entity_poly.entity_id
_entity_poly.type
_entity_poly.pdbx_seq_one_letter_code
_entity_poly.pdbx_strand_id
1 'polypeptide(L)'
;MKFLPQIPRKKKRWLLAAAALLLLLLLRPGKAGRLEVTAEHPLRASLVETVPASGLIRPVVEVKITPDVSGEIVDIYAKEGDRVRAGDLILRIRQDLYLSQVDRASASLGTLRAQYTRQRAEAHQARINCERAQLLFEQSAVSTAELQRAKTELEIAQSSLKAAEYAVRSGEAQLKEARENLLKTSLYAPIDGIISHMEVEKGERVVGTSQMSGTELFRIADFSRMEVTVEVGESDIVRIETGDSVRVEIDAYPRRSFRGKVVQIANSAKVANFGVRIELLPDSLKFLPGMSAAVNILTDRRDSCLTVPVGAVFTRNRETCVWVAGAGEAARLRNVATGIQERDRIEIREGLSETDRVVTGPPEAISQGISEGRKLKLSAKRH
;
A
#
# COMPACT_ATOMS: atom_id res chain seq x y z
N MET A 1 -31.98 -80.97 41.24
CA MET A 1 -31.17 -81.86 40.40
C MET A 1 -31.71 -81.87 38.99
N LYS A 2 -31.03 -81.22 38.05
CA LYS A 2 -31.41 -81.19 36.63
C LYS A 2 -30.42 -82.00 35.84
N PHE A 3 -30.89 -83.07 35.25
CA PHE A 3 -30.12 -83.96 34.37
C PHE A 3 -29.60 -83.20 33.13
N LEU A 4 -28.29 -83.23 32.90
CA LEU A 4 -27.68 -82.84 31.64
C LEU A 4 -27.64 -84.06 30.71
N PRO A 5 -28.13 -83.93 29.44
CA PRO A 5 -28.07 -85.02 28.51
C PRO A 5 -26.61 -85.26 28.03
N GLN A 6 -26.16 -86.51 28.16
CA GLN A 6 -24.85 -86.93 27.63
C GLN A 6 -24.94 -86.98 26.07
N ILE A 7 -24.14 -86.17 25.42
CA ILE A 7 -24.00 -86.14 23.97
C ILE A 7 -23.08 -87.30 23.57
N PRO A 8 -23.54 -88.22 22.64
CA PRO A 8 -22.78 -89.43 22.25
C PRO A 8 -21.47 -89.01 21.56
N ARG A 9 -20.35 -89.69 21.92
CA ARG A 9 -18.96 -89.45 21.50
C ARG A 9 -18.75 -89.24 20.01
N LYS A 10 -19.61 -89.79 19.14
CA LYS A 10 -19.57 -89.58 17.67
C LYS A 10 -20.01 -88.13 17.29
N LYS A 11 -20.99 -87.51 17.94
CA LYS A 11 -21.43 -86.14 17.64
C LYS A 11 -20.42 -85.09 18.09
N LYS A 12 -19.65 -85.35 19.20
CA LYS A 12 -18.61 -84.43 19.67
C LYS A 12 -17.44 -84.30 18.67
N ARG A 13 -17.12 -85.40 17.95
CA ARG A 13 -16.10 -85.37 16.89
C ARG A 13 -16.51 -84.56 15.66
N TRP A 14 -17.81 -84.63 15.32
CA TRP A 14 -18.33 -83.84 14.19
C TRP A 14 -18.45 -82.34 14.53
N LEU A 15 -18.78 -81.99 15.77
CA LEU A 15 -18.77 -80.65 16.26
C LEU A 15 -17.37 -80.04 16.32
N LEU A 16 -16.39 -80.81 16.74
CA LEU A 16 -14.98 -80.37 16.73
C LEU A 16 -14.43 -80.22 15.28
N ALA A 17 -14.82 -81.12 14.37
CA ALA A 17 -14.46 -80.99 12.95
C ALA A 17 -15.13 -79.75 12.30
N ALA A 18 -16.42 -79.50 12.63
CA ALA A 18 -17.13 -78.31 12.16
C ALA A 18 -16.53 -77.02 12.72
N ALA A 19 -16.14 -77.00 14.02
CA ALA A 19 -15.50 -75.87 14.65
C ALA A 19 -14.10 -75.61 14.05
N ALA A 20 -13.33 -76.69 13.79
CA ALA A 20 -12.02 -76.56 13.13
C ALA A 20 -12.13 -76.07 11.66
N LEU A 21 -13.19 -76.51 10.93
CA LEU A 21 -13.47 -76.04 9.58
C LEU A 21 -13.92 -74.57 9.57
N LEU A 22 -14.73 -74.16 10.57
CA LEU A 22 -15.16 -72.77 10.77
C LEU A 22 -13.97 -71.88 11.13
N LEU A 23 -13.07 -72.36 11.99
CA LEU A 23 -11.83 -71.66 12.35
C LEU A 23 -10.88 -71.56 11.17
N LEU A 24 -10.79 -72.59 10.30
CA LEU A 24 -9.98 -72.55 9.09
C LEU A 24 -10.59 -71.65 8.02
N LEU A 25 -11.95 -71.48 8.01
CA LEU A 25 -12.62 -70.52 7.16
C LEU A 25 -12.44 -69.06 7.63
N LEU A 26 -12.40 -68.84 8.93
CA LEU A 26 -12.14 -67.57 9.57
C LEU A 26 -10.64 -67.16 9.46
N LEU A 27 -9.73 -68.11 9.35
CA LEU A 27 -8.31 -67.89 9.15
C LEU A 27 -7.89 -67.79 7.66
N ARG A 28 -8.85 -67.84 6.73
CA ARG A 28 -8.54 -67.49 5.34
C ARG A 28 -8.13 -66.03 5.31
N PRO A 29 -6.87 -65.67 4.98
CA PRO A 29 -6.51 -64.28 4.76
C PRO A 29 -7.40 -63.78 3.65
N GLY A 30 -8.33 -62.85 3.97
CA GLY A 30 -9.19 -62.20 3.00
C GLY A 30 -8.28 -61.77 1.84
N LYS A 31 -8.57 -62.19 0.63
CA LYS A 31 -7.88 -61.66 -0.57
C LYS A 31 -8.08 -60.15 -0.52
N ALA A 32 -7.07 -59.44 0.04
CA ALA A 32 -7.03 -57.98 -0.05
C ALA A 32 -7.10 -57.66 -1.54
N GLY A 33 -8.29 -57.24 -1.99
CA GLY A 33 -8.51 -56.90 -3.37
C GLY A 33 -7.43 -55.91 -3.81
N ARG A 34 -6.90 -56.08 -5.02
CA ARG A 34 -5.98 -55.07 -5.58
C ARG A 34 -6.71 -53.74 -5.62
N LEU A 35 -6.13 -52.73 -4.97
CA LEU A 35 -6.70 -51.39 -4.93
C LEU A 35 -6.47 -50.74 -6.31
N GLU A 36 -7.54 -50.35 -6.97
CA GLU A 36 -7.45 -49.65 -8.27
C GLU A 36 -7.02 -48.20 -8.03
N VAL A 37 -5.89 -47.82 -8.60
CA VAL A 37 -5.30 -46.50 -8.46
C VAL A 37 -4.78 -46.00 -9.79
N THR A 38 -4.81 -44.69 -9.97
CA THR A 38 -4.11 -44.03 -11.07
C THR A 38 -2.68 -43.68 -10.64
N ALA A 39 -1.73 -43.89 -11.55
CA ALA A 39 -0.34 -43.50 -11.31
C ALA A 39 0.22 -42.78 -12.53
N GLU A 40 1.04 -41.80 -12.30
CA GLU A 40 1.72 -41.01 -13.32
C GLU A 40 3.23 -40.95 -13.05
N HIS A 41 4.02 -40.75 -14.09
CA HIS A 41 5.44 -40.47 -13.94
C HIS A 41 5.63 -38.98 -13.57
N PRO A 42 6.57 -38.65 -12.69
CA PRO A 42 6.97 -37.26 -12.50
C PRO A 42 7.43 -36.67 -13.84
N LEU A 43 7.01 -35.44 -14.12
CA LEU A 43 7.34 -34.73 -15.35
C LEU A 43 8.21 -33.52 -15.03
N ARG A 44 9.19 -33.26 -15.90
CA ARG A 44 9.87 -31.97 -15.85
C ARG A 44 9.00 -30.90 -16.46
N ALA A 45 8.73 -29.88 -15.67
CA ALA A 45 7.96 -28.71 -16.07
C ALA A 45 8.54 -27.42 -15.50
N SER A 46 8.27 -26.31 -16.12
CA SER A 46 8.51 -24.99 -15.51
C SER A 46 7.33 -24.67 -14.62
N LEU A 47 7.59 -24.35 -13.38
CA LEU A 47 6.59 -23.87 -12.41
C LEU A 47 6.83 -22.42 -12.07
N VAL A 48 5.72 -21.71 -11.88
CA VAL A 48 5.72 -20.31 -11.45
C VAL A 48 4.86 -20.18 -10.20
N GLU A 49 5.48 -19.82 -9.10
CA GLU A 49 4.75 -19.52 -7.88
C GLU A 49 4.13 -18.12 -7.99
N THR A 50 2.84 -18.01 -7.68
CA THR A 50 2.13 -16.75 -7.75
C THR A 50 1.36 -16.49 -6.46
N VAL A 51 1.39 -15.25 -5.99
CA VAL A 51 0.55 -14.76 -4.90
C VAL A 51 -0.62 -13.98 -5.51
N PRO A 52 -1.86 -14.49 -5.39
CA PRO A 52 -3.04 -13.78 -5.86
C PRO A 52 -3.43 -12.70 -4.83
N ALA A 53 -3.76 -11.52 -5.32
CA ALA A 53 -4.32 -10.44 -4.52
C ALA A 53 -5.31 -9.61 -5.33
N SER A 54 -6.10 -8.79 -4.69
CA SER A 54 -7.03 -7.87 -5.34
C SER A 54 -6.87 -6.48 -4.78
N GLY A 55 -7.16 -5.47 -5.60
CA GLY A 55 -7.03 -4.09 -5.20
C GLY A 55 -7.65 -3.10 -6.15
N LEU A 56 -7.32 -1.83 -5.96
CA LEU A 56 -7.87 -0.72 -6.74
C LEU A 56 -6.76 -0.02 -7.51
N ILE A 57 -7.08 0.39 -8.72
CA ILE A 57 -6.22 1.24 -9.54
C ILE A 57 -6.26 2.65 -9.00
N ARG A 58 -5.08 3.27 -8.84
CA ARG A 58 -4.91 4.66 -8.40
C ARG A 58 -3.84 5.35 -9.24
N PRO A 59 -3.89 6.66 -9.38
CA PRO A 59 -2.79 7.40 -9.96
C PRO A 59 -1.58 7.37 -9.01
N VAL A 60 -0.37 7.34 -9.55
CA VAL A 60 0.87 7.41 -8.74
C VAL A 60 1.00 8.76 -8.04
N VAL A 61 0.55 9.82 -8.72
CA VAL A 61 0.52 11.18 -8.16
C VAL A 61 -0.90 11.68 -8.11
N GLU A 62 -1.41 11.92 -6.91
CA GLU A 62 -2.69 12.57 -6.64
C GLU A 62 -2.50 13.61 -5.55
N VAL A 63 -2.92 14.83 -5.82
CA VAL A 63 -2.83 15.96 -4.89
C VAL A 63 -4.25 16.40 -4.51
N LYS A 64 -4.54 16.35 -3.21
CA LYS A 64 -5.77 16.90 -2.63
C LYS A 64 -5.58 18.37 -2.36
N ILE A 65 -6.51 19.18 -2.80
CA ILE A 65 -6.50 20.63 -2.63
C ILE A 65 -7.54 21.03 -1.59
N THR A 66 -7.03 21.66 -0.55
CA THR A 66 -7.83 22.26 0.53
C THR A 66 -7.51 23.76 0.58
N PRO A 67 -8.49 24.65 0.91
CA PRO A 67 -8.21 26.07 0.98
C PRO A 67 -7.46 26.41 2.26
N ASP A 68 -6.54 27.36 2.19
CA ASP A 68 -5.89 27.92 3.39
C ASP A 68 -6.77 28.96 4.09
N VAL A 69 -7.71 29.56 3.35
CA VAL A 69 -8.56 30.66 3.80
C VAL A 69 -10.03 30.28 3.67
N SER A 70 -10.86 30.81 4.58
CA SER A 70 -12.29 30.53 4.60
C SER A 70 -13.06 31.56 3.78
N GLY A 71 -14.13 31.13 3.11
CA GLY A 71 -15.00 32.05 2.37
C GLY A 71 -16.01 31.32 1.50
N GLU A 72 -16.76 32.08 0.72
CA GLU A 72 -17.73 31.56 -0.26
C GLU A 72 -17.07 31.45 -1.64
N ILE A 73 -17.32 30.36 -2.34
CA ILE A 73 -16.83 30.14 -3.71
C ILE A 73 -17.65 31.03 -4.66
N VAL A 74 -16.98 31.98 -5.30
CA VAL A 74 -17.63 32.91 -6.23
C VAL A 74 -17.62 32.36 -7.65
N ASP A 75 -16.52 31.77 -8.07
CA ASP A 75 -16.36 31.27 -9.43
C ASP A 75 -15.60 29.95 -9.42
N ILE A 76 -16.00 29.03 -10.34
CA ILE A 76 -15.31 27.76 -10.65
C ILE A 76 -15.03 27.82 -12.15
N TYR A 77 -13.75 27.68 -12.52
CA TYR A 77 -13.26 27.80 -13.90
C TYR A 77 -13.01 26.48 -14.57
N ALA A 78 -12.85 25.39 -13.79
CA ALA A 78 -12.61 24.05 -14.29
C ALA A 78 -13.55 23.05 -13.60
N LYS A 79 -13.91 21.97 -14.29
CA LYS A 79 -14.84 20.94 -13.84
C LYS A 79 -14.13 19.60 -13.66
N GLU A 80 -14.78 18.67 -12.98
CA GLU A 80 -14.34 17.28 -12.92
C GLU A 80 -14.17 16.69 -14.33
N GLY A 81 -13.03 16.04 -14.57
CA GLY A 81 -12.63 15.50 -15.87
C GLY A 81 -11.81 16.47 -16.75
N ASP A 82 -11.76 17.77 -16.42
CA ASP A 82 -10.98 18.73 -17.19
C ASP A 82 -9.46 18.52 -16.99
N ARG A 83 -8.72 18.74 -18.10
CA ARG A 83 -7.26 18.76 -18.07
C ARG A 83 -6.76 20.14 -17.70
N VAL A 84 -5.91 20.22 -16.69
CA VAL A 84 -5.32 21.46 -16.17
C VAL A 84 -3.80 21.40 -16.19
N ARG A 85 -3.16 22.56 -16.27
CA ARG A 85 -1.72 22.75 -16.15
C ARG A 85 -1.37 23.40 -14.83
N ALA A 86 -0.17 23.16 -14.35
CA ALA A 86 0.33 23.87 -13.18
C ALA A 86 0.25 25.40 -13.39
N GLY A 87 -0.39 26.10 -12.43
CA GLY A 87 -0.64 27.53 -12.51
C GLY A 87 -2.01 27.92 -13.11
N ASP A 88 -2.80 26.99 -13.62
CA ASP A 88 -4.16 27.29 -14.07
C ASP A 88 -5.08 27.63 -12.88
N LEU A 89 -5.88 28.68 -13.01
CA LEU A 89 -6.86 29.08 -12.00
C LEU A 89 -8.07 28.13 -12.05
N ILE A 90 -8.34 27.45 -10.94
CA ILE A 90 -9.42 26.44 -10.85
C ILE A 90 -10.69 27.05 -10.22
N LEU A 91 -10.54 27.76 -9.11
CA LEU A 91 -11.67 28.40 -8.43
C LEU A 91 -11.23 29.66 -7.69
N ARG A 92 -12.21 30.51 -7.36
CA ARG A 92 -12.00 31.73 -6.60
C ARG A 92 -12.98 31.85 -5.43
N ILE A 93 -12.38 32.09 -4.25
CA ILE A 93 -13.08 32.41 -3.02
C ILE A 93 -13.34 33.91 -2.98
N ARG A 94 -14.44 34.39 -2.36
CA ARG A 94 -14.83 35.80 -2.22
C ARG A 94 -13.71 36.61 -1.58
N GLN A 95 -13.26 37.64 -2.30
CA GLN A 95 -12.07 38.42 -1.97
C GLN A 95 -12.34 39.69 -1.15
N ASP A 96 -13.59 40.15 -1.05
CA ASP A 96 -13.95 41.47 -0.50
C ASP A 96 -13.38 41.73 0.90
N LEU A 97 -13.44 40.71 1.78
CA LEU A 97 -12.88 40.79 3.13
C LEU A 97 -11.37 40.96 3.11
N TYR A 98 -10.70 40.18 2.27
CA TYR A 98 -9.22 40.14 2.18
C TYR A 98 -8.68 41.40 1.51
N LEU A 99 -9.39 41.96 0.51
CA LEU A 99 -9.09 43.29 -0.07
C LEU A 99 -9.16 44.36 0.99
N SER A 100 -10.23 44.38 1.80
CA SER A 100 -10.39 45.35 2.90
C SER A 100 -9.29 45.21 3.95
N GLN A 101 -8.77 43.98 4.19
CA GLN A 101 -7.63 43.77 5.11
C GLN A 101 -6.33 44.34 4.53
N VAL A 102 -6.08 44.15 3.24
CA VAL A 102 -4.91 44.73 2.55
C VAL A 102 -4.97 46.26 2.59
N ASP A 103 -6.10 46.85 2.31
CA ASP A 103 -6.28 48.30 2.35
C ASP A 103 -6.04 48.87 3.75
N ARG A 104 -6.58 48.23 4.77
CA ARG A 104 -6.33 48.60 6.19
C ARG A 104 -4.87 48.49 6.58
N ALA A 105 -4.21 47.39 6.23
CA ALA A 105 -2.77 47.20 6.53
C ALA A 105 -1.93 48.23 5.76
N SER A 106 -2.28 48.56 4.53
CA SER A 106 -1.61 49.56 3.71
C SER A 106 -1.74 50.97 4.33
N ALA A 107 -2.94 51.35 4.77
CA ALA A 107 -3.17 52.62 5.45
C ALA A 107 -2.38 52.72 6.77
N SER A 108 -2.38 51.65 7.57
CA SER A 108 -1.58 51.55 8.80
C SER A 108 -0.12 51.75 8.53
N LEU A 109 0.46 51.07 7.53
CA LEU A 109 1.84 51.25 7.11
C LEU A 109 2.14 52.69 6.70
N GLY A 110 1.18 53.36 6.00
CA GLY A 110 1.27 54.78 5.66
C GLY A 110 1.48 55.68 6.88
N THR A 111 0.70 55.45 7.95
CA THR A 111 0.86 56.21 9.21
C THR A 111 2.21 55.95 9.90
N LEU A 112 2.68 54.70 9.94
CA LEU A 112 3.98 54.34 10.51
C LEU A 112 5.15 54.98 9.73
N ARG A 113 5.05 55.04 8.41
CA ARG A 113 6.05 55.69 7.57
C ARG A 113 6.08 57.24 7.79
N ALA A 114 4.93 57.84 7.96
CA ALA A 114 4.85 59.24 8.31
C ALA A 114 5.50 59.53 9.69
N GLN A 115 5.25 58.65 10.66
CA GLN A 115 5.88 58.79 11.98
C GLN A 115 7.40 58.56 11.90
N TYR A 116 7.87 57.59 11.14
CA TYR A 116 9.31 57.40 10.91
C TYR A 116 9.96 58.62 10.27
N THR A 117 9.31 59.23 9.28
CA THR A 117 9.79 60.48 8.64
C THR A 117 9.92 61.62 9.65
N ARG A 118 8.96 61.78 10.58
CA ARG A 118 9.00 62.74 11.66
C ARG A 118 10.18 62.47 12.60
N GLN A 119 10.33 61.22 13.09
CA GLN A 119 11.42 60.88 14.00
C GLN A 119 12.82 61.01 13.36
N ARG A 120 12.89 60.76 12.04
CA ARG A 120 14.12 61.01 11.27
C ARG A 120 14.50 62.49 11.22
N ALA A 121 13.52 63.39 11.05
CA ALA A 121 13.75 64.82 11.10
C ALA A 121 14.19 65.29 12.48
N GLU A 122 13.53 64.81 13.55
CA GLU A 122 13.90 65.08 14.96
C GLU A 122 15.32 64.61 15.27
N ALA A 123 15.69 63.40 14.88
CA ALA A 123 17.07 62.89 15.08
C ALA A 123 18.12 63.67 14.29
N HIS A 124 17.78 64.12 13.09
CA HIS A 124 18.65 64.97 12.28
C HIS A 124 18.86 66.33 12.97
N GLN A 125 17.81 66.95 13.49
CA GLN A 125 17.91 68.20 14.23
C GLN A 125 18.73 68.08 15.51
N ALA A 126 18.51 67.00 16.30
CA ALA A 126 19.29 66.71 17.51
C ALA A 126 20.77 66.49 17.16
N ARG A 127 21.11 65.84 16.04
CA ARG A 127 22.45 65.69 15.54
C ARG A 127 23.15 67.00 15.27
N ILE A 128 22.48 67.91 14.52
CA ILE A 128 23.03 69.23 14.22
C ILE A 128 23.26 70.02 15.50
N ASN A 129 22.33 69.97 16.47
CA ASN A 129 22.48 70.65 17.75
C ASN A 129 23.65 70.12 18.55
N CYS A 130 23.85 68.79 18.60
CA CYS A 130 24.98 68.13 19.26
C CYS A 130 26.33 68.53 18.61
N GLU A 131 26.42 68.49 17.28
CA GLU A 131 27.61 68.91 16.54
C GLU A 131 27.95 70.38 16.81
N ARG A 132 26.97 71.27 16.84
CA ARG A 132 27.14 72.67 17.22
C ARG A 132 27.62 72.84 18.66
N ALA A 133 27.00 72.17 19.61
CA ALA A 133 27.41 72.20 21.02
C ALA A 133 28.86 71.69 21.21
N GLN A 134 29.27 70.72 20.43
CA GLN A 134 30.62 70.18 20.47
C GLN A 134 31.66 71.20 19.94
N LEU A 135 31.36 71.86 18.82
CA LEU A 135 32.26 72.91 18.25
C LEU A 135 32.36 74.09 19.20
N LEU A 136 31.26 74.54 19.88
CA LEU A 136 31.28 75.59 20.87
C LEU A 136 32.04 75.19 22.17
N PHE A 137 31.96 73.95 22.59
CA PHE A 137 32.72 73.41 23.71
C PHE A 137 34.21 73.39 23.43
N GLU A 138 34.68 73.07 22.25
CA GLU A 138 36.09 73.12 21.83
C GLU A 138 36.59 74.55 21.85
N GLN A 139 35.73 75.57 21.66
CA GLN A 139 36.01 76.97 21.77
C GLN A 139 35.85 77.53 23.21
N SER A 140 35.56 76.62 24.22
CA SER A 140 35.28 76.97 25.61
C SER A 140 34.07 77.91 25.78
N ALA A 141 33.14 77.97 24.83
CA ALA A 141 31.99 78.84 24.84
C ALA A 141 30.75 78.26 25.57
N VAL A 142 30.71 76.95 25.84
CA VAL A 142 29.62 76.25 26.57
C VAL A 142 30.16 75.34 27.65
N SER A 143 29.33 74.98 28.66
CA SER A 143 29.68 74.10 29.77
C SER A 143 29.68 72.62 29.37
N THR A 144 30.42 71.76 30.12
CA THR A 144 30.37 70.30 29.99
C THR A 144 28.96 69.73 30.15
N ALA A 145 28.14 70.34 31.04
CA ALA A 145 26.79 69.94 31.32
C ALA A 145 25.87 70.16 30.09
N GLU A 146 26.10 71.25 29.33
CA GLU A 146 25.33 71.54 28.12
C GLU A 146 25.69 70.63 26.95
N LEU A 147 26.97 70.35 26.74
CA LEU A 147 27.44 69.33 25.83
C LEU A 147 26.81 67.94 26.11
N GLN A 148 26.86 67.54 27.42
CA GLN A 148 26.29 66.26 27.85
C GLN A 148 24.80 66.21 27.61
N ARG A 149 24.04 67.31 27.86
CA ARG A 149 22.63 67.36 27.55
C ARG A 149 22.36 67.17 26.03
N ALA A 150 23.10 67.84 25.17
CA ALA A 150 22.97 67.73 23.72
C ALA A 150 23.27 66.31 23.21
N LYS A 151 24.28 65.63 23.81
CA LYS A 151 24.60 64.21 23.53
C LYS A 151 23.46 63.28 23.93
N THR A 152 22.92 63.45 25.14
CA THR A 152 21.81 62.61 25.63
C THR A 152 20.55 62.83 24.78
N GLU A 153 20.26 64.07 24.35
CA GLU A 153 19.13 64.38 23.48
C GLU A 153 19.27 63.74 22.11
N LEU A 154 20.48 63.71 21.52
CA LEU A 154 20.78 62.97 20.29
C LEU A 154 20.58 61.45 20.46
N GLU A 155 21.06 60.85 21.58
CA GLU A 155 20.89 59.45 21.88
C GLU A 155 19.42 59.03 21.99
N ILE A 156 18.60 59.87 22.70
CA ILE A 156 17.14 59.68 22.78
C ILE A 156 16.49 59.75 21.42
N ALA A 157 16.84 60.76 20.60
CA ALA A 157 16.27 60.91 19.26
C ALA A 157 16.66 59.78 18.31
N GLN A 158 17.91 59.30 18.40
CA GLN A 158 18.36 58.13 17.64
C GLN A 158 17.64 56.85 18.06
N SER A 159 17.42 56.64 19.37
CA SER A 159 16.70 55.50 19.88
C SER A 159 15.21 55.51 19.42
N SER A 160 14.60 56.71 19.43
CA SER A 160 13.24 56.92 18.95
C SER A 160 13.10 56.68 17.43
N LEU A 161 14.10 57.11 16.64
CA LEU A 161 14.18 56.81 15.21
C LEU A 161 14.27 55.31 14.94
N LYS A 162 15.12 54.61 15.68
CA LYS A 162 15.28 53.17 15.58
C LYS A 162 14.00 52.41 15.95
N ALA A 163 13.31 52.88 16.99
CA ALA A 163 11.98 52.32 17.34
C ALA A 163 10.94 52.51 16.21
N ALA A 164 10.90 53.70 15.59
CA ALA A 164 10.03 53.97 14.46
C ALA A 164 10.40 53.12 13.21
N GLU A 165 11.67 52.87 12.97
CA GLU A 165 12.13 51.98 11.90
C GLU A 165 11.59 50.55 12.10
N TYR A 166 11.70 50.00 13.31
CA TYR A 166 11.14 48.70 13.63
C TYR A 166 9.61 48.64 13.50
N ALA A 167 8.92 49.76 13.86
CA ALA A 167 7.48 49.86 13.66
C ALA A 167 7.10 49.79 12.19
N VAL A 168 7.82 50.48 11.29
CA VAL A 168 7.62 50.39 9.82
C VAL A 168 7.83 48.95 9.34
N ARG A 169 8.91 48.29 9.79
CA ARG A 169 9.19 46.88 9.41
C ARG A 169 8.07 45.92 9.85
N SER A 170 7.51 46.14 11.04
CA SER A 170 6.35 45.41 11.54
C SER A 170 5.12 45.63 10.66
N GLY A 171 4.85 46.90 10.28
CA GLY A 171 3.74 47.22 9.36
C GLY A 171 3.90 46.65 7.96
N GLU A 172 5.14 46.57 7.46
CA GLU A 172 5.44 45.91 6.18
C GLU A 172 5.19 44.41 6.25
N ALA A 173 5.52 43.75 7.34
CA ALA A 173 5.22 42.34 7.57
C ALA A 173 3.70 42.09 7.60
N GLN A 174 2.93 42.95 8.29
CA GLN A 174 1.47 42.84 8.34
C GLN A 174 0.82 43.06 6.96
N LEU A 175 1.31 44.03 6.17
CA LEU A 175 0.82 44.21 4.81
C LEU A 175 1.14 43.01 3.91
N LYS A 176 2.33 42.41 4.06
CA LYS A 176 2.72 41.21 3.34
C LYS A 176 1.78 40.06 3.69
N GLU A 177 1.53 39.82 4.97
CA GLU A 177 0.60 38.77 5.43
C GLU A 177 -0.81 38.97 4.85
N ALA A 178 -1.36 40.18 4.88
CA ALA A 178 -2.67 40.49 4.28
C ALA A 178 -2.69 40.17 2.77
N ARG A 179 -1.63 40.51 2.04
CA ARG A 179 -1.51 40.20 0.61
C ARG A 179 -1.40 38.70 0.33
N GLU A 180 -0.64 37.97 1.11
CA GLU A 180 -0.54 36.50 1.01
C GLU A 180 -1.91 35.84 1.22
N ASN A 181 -2.67 36.31 2.23
CA ASN A 181 -4.02 35.80 2.48
C ASN A 181 -4.97 36.12 1.32
N LEU A 182 -4.83 37.28 0.67
CA LEU A 182 -5.59 37.65 -0.53
C LEU A 182 -5.21 36.71 -1.71
N LEU A 183 -3.92 36.42 -1.92
CA LEU A 183 -3.49 35.50 -2.97
C LEU A 183 -4.07 34.10 -2.77
N LYS A 184 -4.17 33.63 -1.53
CA LYS A 184 -4.74 32.32 -1.17
C LYS A 184 -6.24 32.19 -1.42
N THR A 185 -6.94 33.27 -1.76
CA THR A 185 -8.35 33.22 -2.20
C THR A 185 -8.51 32.74 -3.64
N SER A 186 -7.46 32.75 -4.42
CA SER A 186 -7.43 32.20 -5.79
C SER A 186 -6.67 30.91 -5.78
N LEU A 187 -7.33 29.80 -6.11
CA LEU A 187 -6.75 28.48 -6.05
C LEU A 187 -6.32 28.04 -7.44
N TYR A 188 -5.05 27.68 -7.52
CA TYR A 188 -4.39 27.27 -8.76
C TYR A 188 -4.02 25.80 -8.69
N ALA A 189 -3.93 25.16 -9.87
CA ALA A 189 -3.41 23.80 -9.97
C ALA A 189 -1.91 23.77 -9.60
N PRO A 190 -1.48 22.93 -8.66
CA PRO A 190 -0.07 22.81 -8.29
C PRO A 190 0.74 21.92 -9.25
N ILE A 191 0.07 21.04 -10.00
CA ILE A 191 0.66 20.10 -10.94
C ILE A 191 -0.15 20.03 -12.23
N ASP A 192 0.47 19.53 -13.29
CA ASP A 192 -0.25 19.15 -14.50
C ASP A 192 -1.03 17.86 -14.23
N GLY A 193 -2.28 17.81 -14.73
CA GLY A 193 -3.10 16.61 -14.50
C GLY A 193 -4.55 16.77 -14.96
N ILE A 194 -5.39 15.92 -14.42
CA ILE A 194 -6.84 15.94 -14.64
C ILE A 194 -7.50 16.08 -13.27
N ILE A 195 -8.55 16.89 -13.19
CA ILE A 195 -9.39 17.00 -11.98
C ILE A 195 -10.12 15.65 -11.81
N SER A 196 -9.66 14.85 -10.85
CA SER A 196 -10.20 13.51 -10.62
C SER A 196 -11.49 13.52 -9.80
N HIS A 197 -11.67 14.56 -8.99
CA HIS A 197 -12.84 14.72 -8.14
C HIS A 197 -13.02 16.18 -7.75
N MET A 198 -14.28 16.66 -7.68
CA MET A 198 -14.64 18.00 -7.22
C MET A 198 -15.81 17.90 -6.25
N GLU A 199 -15.57 18.26 -4.98
CA GLU A 199 -16.57 18.11 -3.91
C GLU A 199 -17.39 19.38 -3.65
N VAL A 200 -17.11 20.49 -4.35
CA VAL A 200 -17.67 21.80 -4.02
C VAL A 200 -18.40 22.44 -5.20
N GLU A 201 -19.39 23.27 -4.88
CA GLU A 201 -20.20 24.00 -5.85
C GLU A 201 -20.06 25.53 -5.69
N LYS A 202 -20.41 26.27 -6.76
CA LYS A 202 -20.44 27.74 -6.73
C LYS A 202 -21.50 28.22 -5.73
N GLY A 203 -21.13 29.16 -4.85
CA GLY A 203 -21.95 29.68 -3.77
C GLY A 203 -21.77 28.94 -2.45
N GLU A 204 -21.06 27.82 -2.44
CA GLU A 204 -20.76 27.07 -1.22
C GLU A 204 -19.73 27.79 -0.34
N ARG A 205 -19.85 27.61 0.98
CA ARG A 205 -18.92 28.18 1.95
C ARG A 205 -17.94 27.14 2.45
N VAL A 206 -16.65 27.42 2.24
CA VAL A 206 -15.54 26.53 2.60
C VAL A 206 -14.79 27.07 3.80
N VAL A 207 -14.17 26.14 4.55
CA VAL A 207 -13.38 26.43 5.75
C VAL A 207 -11.91 26.16 5.45
N GLY A 208 -11.06 27.15 5.75
CA GLY A 208 -9.60 27.03 5.58
C GLY A 208 -8.94 26.15 6.63
N THR A 209 -7.81 25.58 6.27
CA THR A 209 -7.01 24.67 7.12
C THR A 209 -6.42 25.33 8.35
N SER A 210 -6.37 26.68 8.41
CA SER A 210 -5.76 27.42 9.51
C SER A 210 -6.48 27.28 10.86
N GLN A 211 -7.72 26.81 10.89
CA GLN A 211 -8.55 26.73 12.09
C GLN A 211 -9.08 25.32 12.41
N MET A 212 -9.24 24.47 11.42
CA MET A 212 -9.78 23.10 11.53
C MET A 212 -9.28 22.25 10.36
N SER A 213 -9.69 20.95 10.31
CA SER A 213 -9.54 20.15 9.09
C SER A 213 -10.27 20.87 7.94
N GLY A 214 -9.52 21.40 6.98
CA GLY A 214 -10.07 22.15 5.86
C GLY A 214 -11.03 21.32 5.00
N THR A 215 -11.98 21.98 4.35
CA THR A 215 -12.87 21.35 3.37
C THR A 215 -12.03 20.89 2.18
N GLU A 216 -12.14 19.63 1.76
CA GLU A 216 -11.54 19.17 0.50
C GLU A 216 -12.31 19.85 -0.64
N LEU A 217 -11.59 20.48 -1.58
CA LEU A 217 -12.23 21.20 -2.69
C LEU A 217 -12.23 20.33 -3.94
N PHE A 218 -11.07 19.87 -4.34
CA PHE A 218 -10.88 19.03 -5.51
C PHE A 218 -9.57 18.26 -5.43
N ARG A 219 -9.43 17.25 -6.29
CA ARG A 219 -8.20 16.46 -6.46
C ARG A 219 -7.70 16.62 -7.88
N ILE A 220 -6.39 16.73 -8.04
CA ILE A 220 -5.72 16.67 -9.33
C ILE A 220 -4.85 15.42 -9.35
N ALA A 221 -4.98 14.63 -10.40
CA ALA A 221 -4.25 13.40 -10.57
C ALA A 221 -3.56 13.33 -11.94
N ASP A 222 -2.36 12.78 -11.95
CA ASP A 222 -1.65 12.46 -13.19
C ASP A 222 -2.01 11.03 -13.63
N PHE A 223 -2.77 10.90 -14.70
CA PHE A 223 -3.20 9.62 -15.26
C PHE A 223 -2.17 8.97 -16.20
N SER A 224 -1.01 9.61 -16.38
CA SER A 224 0.05 9.03 -17.21
C SER A 224 0.72 7.83 -16.55
N ARG A 225 0.73 7.78 -15.20
CA ARG A 225 1.30 6.71 -14.40
C ARG A 225 0.27 6.23 -13.40
N MET A 226 -0.10 4.96 -13.55
CA MET A 226 -1.12 4.33 -12.70
C MET A 226 -0.50 3.18 -11.92
N GLU A 227 -0.97 2.96 -10.71
CA GLU A 227 -0.57 1.85 -9.85
C GLU A 227 -1.80 1.10 -9.35
N VAL A 228 -1.62 -0.18 -9.03
CA VAL A 228 -2.60 -0.98 -8.30
C VAL A 228 -2.12 -1.08 -6.86
N THR A 229 -2.97 -0.67 -5.93
CA THR A 229 -2.72 -0.88 -4.50
C THR A 229 -3.50 -2.10 -4.06
N VAL A 230 -2.78 -3.14 -3.62
CA VAL A 230 -3.35 -4.40 -3.13
C VAL A 230 -3.01 -4.63 -1.67
N GLU A 231 -3.81 -5.44 -1.00
CA GLU A 231 -3.55 -5.89 0.36
C GLU A 231 -3.19 -7.37 0.34
N VAL A 232 -2.04 -7.72 0.91
CA VAL A 232 -1.50 -9.08 0.96
C VAL A 232 -1.38 -9.52 2.42
N GLY A 233 -1.77 -10.74 2.70
CA GLY A 233 -1.70 -11.34 4.04
C GLY A 233 -0.26 -11.61 4.51
N GLU A 234 -0.08 -11.72 5.83
CA GLU A 234 1.22 -11.94 6.49
C GLU A 234 1.96 -13.18 5.99
N SER A 235 1.23 -14.27 5.70
CA SER A 235 1.84 -15.52 5.20
C SER A 235 2.45 -15.40 3.81
N ASP A 236 1.95 -14.47 3.01
CA ASP A 236 2.31 -14.33 1.59
C ASP A 236 3.31 -13.19 1.35
N ILE A 237 3.27 -12.15 2.19
CA ILE A 237 4.13 -10.97 2.02
C ILE A 237 5.63 -11.30 2.10
N VAL A 238 6.00 -12.31 2.91
CA VAL A 238 7.40 -12.76 3.09
C VAL A 238 8.02 -13.25 1.78
N ARG A 239 7.18 -13.68 0.83
CA ARG A 239 7.60 -14.21 -0.48
C ARG A 239 7.67 -13.17 -1.58
N ILE A 240 7.18 -11.94 -1.31
CA ILE A 240 7.12 -10.87 -2.30
C ILE A 240 8.32 -9.94 -2.13
N GLU A 241 8.99 -9.64 -3.24
CA GLU A 241 10.11 -8.72 -3.28
C GLU A 241 9.80 -7.50 -4.18
N THR A 242 10.44 -6.37 -3.85
CA THR A 242 10.39 -5.20 -4.73
C THR A 242 11.07 -5.55 -6.06
N GLY A 243 10.35 -5.35 -7.13
CA GLY A 243 10.83 -5.70 -8.47
C GLY A 243 10.14 -6.90 -9.10
N ASP A 244 9.36 -7.65 -8.33
CA ASP A 244 8.61 -8.80 -8.84
C ASP A 244 7.69 -8.39 -9.98
N SER A 245 7.62 -9.26 -10.99
CA SER A 245 6.72 -9.10 -12.12
C SER A 245 5.30 -9.47 -11.72
N VAL A 246 4.34 -8.67 -12.16
CA VAL A 246 2.94 -8.87 -11.81
C VAL A 246 2.10 -8.96 -13.08
N ARG A 247 1.21 -9.95 -13.11
CA ARG A 247 0.13 -10.02 -14.08
C ARG A 247 -1.12 -9.39 -13.47
N VAL A 248 -1.66 -8.39 -14.14
CA VAL A 248 -2.82 -7.62 -13.66
C VAL A 248 -3.99 -7.87 -14.61
N GLU A 249 -5.13 -8.24 -14.07
CA GLU A 249 -6.39 -8.42 -14.76
C GLU A 249 -7.37 -7.37 -14.21
N ILE A 250 -7.91 -6.53 -15.10
CA ILE A 250 -8.79 -5.43 -14.74
C ILE A 250 -10.22 -5.80 -15.17
N ASP A 251 -11.16 -5.71 -14.25
CA ASP A 251 -12.55 -6.12 -14.50
C ASP A 251 -13.20 -5.37 -15.68
N ALA A 252 -12.81 -4.11 -15.87
CA ALA A 252 -13.29 -3.29 -16.99
C ALA A 252 -12.78 -3.75 -18.36
N TYR A 253 -11.71 -4.57 -18.41
CA TYR A 253 -11.10 -5.05 -19.65
C TYR A 253 -11.01 -6.59 -19.67
N PRO A 254 -12.14 -7.31 -19.75
CA PRO A 254 -12.17 -8.76 -19.71
C PRO A 254 -11.35 -9.35 -20.88
N ARG A 255 -10.65 -10.44 -20.62
CA ARG A 255 -9.75 -11.16 -21.56
C ARG A 255 -8.46 -10.42 -21.92
N ARG A 256 -8.10 -9.34 -21.20
CA ARG A 256 -6.79 -8.69 -21.30
C ARG A 256 -6.05 -8.79 -19.99
N SER A 257 -4.77 -9.11 -20.08
CA SER A 257 -3.87 -9.05 -18.93
C SER A 257 -2.81 -7.97 -19.17
N PHE A 258 -2.60 -7.17 -18.17
CA PHE A 258 -1.60 -6.11 -18.17
C PHE A 258 -0.39 -6.57 -17.37
N ARG A 259 0.75 -5.94 -17.63
CA ARG A 259 1.96 -6.19 -16.88
C ARG A 259 2.20 -5.06 -15.89
N GLY A 260 2.63 -5.43 -14.71
CA GLY A 260 3.04 -4.49 -13.68
C GLY A 260 4.32 -4.97 -13.00
N LYS A 261 4.83 -4.13 -12.10
CA LYS A 261 6.00 -4.42 -11.29
C LYS A 261 5.76 -3.95 -9.86
N VAL A 262 6.15 -4.75 -8.87
CA VAL A 262 6.11 -4.34 -7.46
C VAL A 262 7.12 -3.23 -7.24
N VAL A 263 6.64 -2.04 -6.84
CA VAL A 263 7.50 -0.86 -6.60
C VAL A 263 7.68 -0.58 -5.12
N GLN A 264 6.69 -0.95 -4.30
CA GLN A 264 6.78 -0.73 -2.86
C GLN A 264 5.94 -1.74 -2.07
N ILE A 265 6.50 -2.17 -0.95
CA ILE A 265 5.83 -2.97 0.06
C ILE A 265 5.76 -2.13 1.33
N ALA A 266 4.57 -2.02 1.94
CA ALA A 266 4.40 -1.26 3.18
C ALA A 266 5.13 -1.95 4.34
N ASN A 267 5.88 -1.16 5.12
CA ASN A 267 6.65 -1.67 6.27
C ASN A 267 5.79 -1.92 7.52
N SER A 268 4.49 -1.60 7.47
CA SER A 268 3.56 -1.80 8.57
C SER A 268 2.25 -2.40 8.08
N ALA A 269 1.75 -3.39 8.81
CA ALA A 269 0.47 -4.01 8.54
C ALA A 269 -0.69 -3.11 8.98
N LYS A 270 -1.75 -3.06 8.19
CA LYS A 270 -3.07 -2.62 8.62
C LYS A 270 -3.92 -3.87 8.85
N VAL A 271 -4.25 -4.16 10.12
CA VAL A 271 -5.10 -5.32 10.47
C VAL A 271 -4.62 -6.63 9.82
N ALA A 272 -3.34 -6.99 10.04
CA ALA A 272 -2.66 -8.19 9.51
C ALA A 272 -2.46 -8.26 7.99
N ASN A 273 -2.79 -7.19 7.23
CA ASN A 273 -2.53 -7.10 5.81
C ASN A 273 -1.47 -6.03 5.52
N PHE A 274 -0.62 -6.31 4.55
CA PHE A 274 0.41 -5.39 4.07
C PHE A 274 -0.01 -4.79 2.73
N GLY A 275 0.09 -3.48 2.62
CA GLY A 275 -0.15 -2.79 1.35
C GLY A 275 1.01 -3.00 0.39
N VAL A 276 0.73 -3.48 -0.80
CA VAL A 276 1.70 -3.61 -1.90
C VAL A 276 1.28 -2.70 -3.03
N ARG A 277 2.21 -1.86 -3.51
CA ARG A 277 1.99 -0.99 -4.67
C ARG A 277 2.66 -1.58 -5.90
N ILE A 278 1.90 -1.70 -6.95
CA ILE A 278 2.28 -2.32 -8.22
C ILE A 278 2.10 -1.29 -9.31
N GLU A 279 3.19 -0.77 -9.87
CA GLU A 279 3.12 0.16 -10.99
C GLU A 279 2.76 -0.60 -12.27
N LEU A 280 1.74 -0.10 -12.97
CA LEU A 280 1.32 -0.62 -14.27
C LEU A 280 2.29 -0.15 -15.34
N LEU A 281 2.73 -1.05 -16.19
CA LEU A 281 3.52 -0.66 -17.36
C LEU A 281 2.63 0.09 -18.36
N PRO A 282 3.18 1.12 -19.04
CA PRO A 282 2.42 1.91 -20.00
C PRO A 282 1.69 1.05 -21.03
N ASP A 283 0.41 1.33 -21.24
CA ASP A 283 -0.43 0.74 -22.25
C ASP A 283 -1.19 1.86 -23.00
N SER A 284 -1.71 1.54 -24.18
CA SER A 284 -2.55 2.46 -24.98
C SER A 284 -3.95 2.68 -24.41
N LEU A 285 -4.35 1.91 -23.41
CA LEU A 285 -5.66 2.00 -22.77
C LEU A 285 -5.68 2.99 -21.63
N LYS A 286 -6.83 3.63 -21.42
CA LYS A 286 -7.05 4.55 -20.31
C LYS A 286 -7.50 3.79 -19.07
N PHE A 287 -6.74 3.88 -18.00
CA PHE A 287 -7.15 3.42 -16.68
C PHE A 287 -7.79 4.58 -15.91
N LEU A 288 -8.90 4.31 -15.24
CA LEU A 288 -9.55 5.28 -14.37
C LEU A 288 -9.31 4.92 -12.90
N PRO A 289 -9.10 5.91 -12.04
CA PRO A 289 -9.04 5.68 -10.60
C PRO A 289 -10.29 4.97 -10.08
N GLY A 290 -10.09 4.03 -9.13
CA GLY A 290 -11.19 3.26 -8.55
C GLY A 290 -11.59 2.00 -9.31
N MET A 291 -11.02 1.71 -10.47
CA MET A 291 -11.22 0.42 -11.13
C MET A 291 -10.65 -0.71 -10.30
N SER A 292 -11.40 -1.83 -10.20
CA SER A 292 -10.95 -3.05 -9.52
C SER A 292 -10.00 -3.85 -10.42
N ALA A 293 -8.97 -4.39 -9.80
CA ALA A 293 -7.99 -5.24 -10.46
C ALA A 293 -7.66 -6.46 -9.61
N ALA A 294 -7.62 -7.62 -10.24
CA ALA A 294 -7.03 -8.84 -9.69
C ALA A 294 -5.58 -8.95 -10.15
N VAL A 295 -4.69 -9.25 -9.24
CA VAL A 295 -3.26 -9.36 -9.54
C VAL A 295 -2.72 -10.73 -9.15
N ASN A 296 -1.78 -11.22 -9.95
CA ASN A 296 -0.99 -12.41 -9.66
C ASN A 296 0.48 -12.00 -9.63
N ILE A 297 1.05 -11.89 -8.44
CA ILE A 297 2.45 -11.51 -8.22
C ILE A 297 3.31 -12.75 -8.39
N LEU A 298 4.29 -12.70 -9.28
CA LEU A 298 5.22 -13.81 -9.54
C LEU A 298 6.35 -13.73 -8.54
N THR A 299 6.39 -14.68 -7.58
CA THR A 299 7.35 -14.66 -6.48
C THR A 299 8.56 -15.58 -6.70
N ASP A 300 8.36 -16.74 -7.33
CA ASP A 300 9.47 -17.63 -7.72
C ASP A 300 9.17 -18.32 -9.05
N ARG A 301 10.22 -18.61 -9.80
CA ARG A 301 10.15 -19.34 -11.05
C ARG A 301 11.24 -20.38 -11.07
N ARG A 302 10.84 -21.62 -11.33
CA ARG A 302 11.74 -22.76 -11.49
C ARG A 302 11.56 -23.37 -12.87
N ASP A 303 12.60 -23.31 -13.66
CA ASP A 303 12.60 -23.95 -14.97
C ASP A 303 13.08 -25.39 -14.85
N SER A 304 12.37 -26.32 -15.51
CA SER A 304 12.75 -27.73 -15.61
C SER A 304 12.86 -28.47 -14.26
N CYS A 305 11.98 -28.19 -13.30
CA CYS A 305 11.90 -28.93 -12.04
C CYS A 305 11.04 -30.21 -12.18
N LEU A 306 11.35 -31.22 -11.36
CA LEU A 306 10.57 -32.45 -11.31
C LEU A 306 9.24 -32.19 -10.59
N THR A 307 8.13 -32.49 -11.23
CA THR A 307 6.81 -32.13 -10.71
C THR A 307 5.87 -33.32 -10.64
N VAL A 308 5.01 -33.30 -9.62
CA VAL A 308 3.89 -34.25 -9.48
C VAL A 308 2.59 -33.48 -9.24
N PRO A 309 1.41 -34.07 -9.52
CA PRO A 309 0.14 -33.47 -9.14
C PRO A 309 0.06 -33.27 -7.62
N VAL A 310 -0.47 -32.13 -7.18
CA VAL A 310 -0.60 -31.79 -5.73
C VAL A 310 -1.37 -32.86 -4.97
N GLY A 311 -2.40 -33.45 -5.59
CA GLY A 311 -3.22 -34.53 -5.00
C GLY A 311 -2.46 -35.84 -4.73
N ALA A 312 -1.25 -36.01 -5.28
CA ALA A 312 -0.38 -37.17 -5.00
C ALA A 312 0.43 -37.04 -3.71
N VAL A 313 0.57 -35.82 -3.21
CA VAL A 313 1.38 -35.48 -2.04
C VAL A 313 0.47 -35.36 -0.81
N PHE A 314 0.86 -35.98 0.28
CA PHE A 314 0.13 -35.92 1.55
C PHE A 314 1.10 -35.88 2.74
N THR A 315 0.59 -35.41 3.87
CA THR A 315 1.38 -35.34 5.11
C THR A 315 1.03 -36.51 6.03
N ARG A 316 2.05 -37.26 6.47
CA ARG A 316 1.92 -38.32 7.47
C ARG A 316 3.00 -38.16 8.53
N ASN A 317 2.63 -38.18 9.80
CA ASN A 317 3.56 -38.02 10.94
C ASN A 317 4.45 -36.76 10.85
N ARG A 318 3.89 -35.64 10.31
CA ARG A 318 4.60 -34.37 10.02
C ARG A 318 5.65 -34.43 8.90
N GLU A 319 5.71 -35.55 8.15
CA GLU A 319 6.57 -35.67 6.98
C GLU A 319 5.71 -35.66 5.70
N THR A 320 6.23 -35.03 4.66
CA THR A 320 5.58 -34.98 3.35
C THR A 320 5.96 -36.25 2.57
N CYS A 321 4.91 -36.96 2.11
CA CYS A 321 5.09 -38.31 1.54
C CYS A 321 4.31 -38.44 0.24
N VAL A 322 4.74 -39.39 -0.56
CA VAL A 322 4.04 -39.88 -1.77
C VAL A 322 4.01 -41.38 -1.79
N TRP A 323 3.00 -41.96 -2.41
CA TRP A 323 2.94 -43.39 -2.74
C TRP A 323 3.57 -43.65 -4.09
N VAL A 324 4.55 -44.55 -4.14
CA VAL A 324 5.21 -44.99 -5.36
C VAL A 324 4.87 -46.44 -5.62
N ALA A 325 4.50 -46.78 -6.85
CA ALA A 325 4.31 -48.17 -7.29
C ALA A 325 5.68 -48.77 -7.58
N GLY A 326 6.12 -49.66 -6.69
CA GLY A 326 7.39 -50.40 -6.83
C GLY A 326 7.31 -51.61 -7.77
N ALA A 327 8.38 -52.38 -7.82
CA ALA A 327 8.42 -53.62 -8.58
C ALA A 327 7.31 -54.60 -8.15
N GLY A 328 6.54 -55.13 -9.11
CA GLY A 328 5.39 -55.99 -8.84
C GLY A 328 4.14 -55.23 -8.37
N GLU A 329 4.03 -53.95 -8.64
CA GLU A 329 2.89 -53.08 -8.30
C GLU A 329 2.61 -53.00 -6.80
N ALA A 330 3.61 -53.17 -5.95
CA ALA A 330 3.49 -53.01 -4.50
C ALA A 330 3.64 -51.51 -4.13
N ALA A 331 2.73 -50.98 -3.32
CA ALA A 331 2.79 -49.59 -2.80
C ALA A 331 3.99 -49.45 -1.85
N ARG A 332 4.81 -48.44 -2.08
CA ARG A 332 5.89 -48.03 -1.18
C ARG A 332 5.68 -46.55 -0.79
N LEU A 333 5.76 -46.32 0.51
CA LEU A 333 5.75 -44.94 1.02
C LEU A 333 7.17 -44.37 0.83
N ARG A 334 7.21 -43.15 0.29
CA ARG A 334 8.48 -42.44 0.12
C ARG A 334 8.35 -41.01 0.62
N ASN A 335 9.26 -40.62 1.50
CA ASN A 335 9.35 -39.22 1.96
C ASN A 335 9.96 -38.38 0.85
N VAL A 336 9.43 -37.20 0.68
CA VAL A 336 9.84 -36.25 -0.38
C VAL A 336 10.03 -34.86 0.19
N ALA A 337 11.02 -34.13 -0.32
CA ALA A 337 11.15 -32.71 -0.08
C ALA A 337 10.43 -31.96 -1.22
N THR A 338 9.46 -31.16 -0.88
CA THR A 338 8.70 -30.35 -1.84
C THR A 338 9.30 -28.96 -1.99
N GLY A 339 9.05 -28.32 -3.12
CA GLY A 339 9.41 -26.94 -3.41
C GLY A 339 8.19 -26.07 -3.72
N ILE A 340 8.28 -25.26 -4.77
CA ILE A 340 7.20 -24.37 -5.19
C ILE A 340 5.99 -25.15 -5.74
N GLN A 341 4.83 -24.54 -5.61
CA GLN A 341 3.56 -25.11 -6.06
C GLN A 341 2.87 -24.15 -7.03
N GLU A 342 2.40 -24.71 -8.15
CA GLU A 342 1.54 -24.00 -9.09
C GLU A 342 0.24 -24.78 -9.26
N ARG A 343 -0.91 -24.15 -9.00
CA ARG A 343 -2.27 -24.70 -9.10
C ARG A 343 -2.44 -26.20 -8.81
N ASP A 344 -2.07 -27.05 -9.77
CA ASP A 344 -2.31 -28.50 -9.77
C ASP A 344 -1.03 -29.34 -9.66
N ARG A 345 0.15 -28.71 -9.72
CA ARG A 345 1.45 -29.38 -9.65
C ARG A 345 2.34 -28.78 -8.57
N ILE A 346 3.19 -29.65 -7.97
CA ILE A 346 4.14 -29.28 -6.94
C ILE A 346 5.52 -29.80 -7.33
N GLU A 347 6.55 -28.99 -7.10
CA GLU A 347 7.94 -29.36 -7.27
C GLU A 347 8.35 -30.39 -6.24
N ILE A 348 9.10 -31.41 -6.68
CA ILE A 348 9.80 -32.35 -5.82
C ILE A 348 11.30 -32.11 -5.97
N ARG A 349 11.92 -31.64 -4.86
CA ARG A 349 13.36 -31.40 -4.81
C ARG A 349 14.17 -32.65 -4.59
N GLU A 350 13.67 -33.53 -3.69
CA GLU A 350 14.32 -34.73 -3.31
C GLU A 350 13.34 -35.89 -3.08
N GLY A 351 13.77 -37.13 -3.25
CA GLY A 351 13.00 -38.33 -2.91
C GLY A 351 12.34 -39.01 -4.10
N LEU A 352 12.29 -38.43 -5.29
CA LEU A 352 11.75 -39.07 -6.50
C LEU A 352 12.70 -38.98 -7.68
N SER A 353 12.54 -39.95 -8.60
CA SER A 353 13.19 -39.94 -9.92
C SER A 353 12.15 -39.92 -11.04
N GLU A 354 12.56 -39.55 -12.25
CA GLU A 354 11.66 -39.51 -13.43
C GLU A 354 11.07 -40.90 -13.77
N THR A 355 11.75 -41.97 -13.40
CA THR A 355 11.32 -43.35 -13.67
C THR A 355 10.33 -43.89 -12.65
N ASP A 356 10.13 -43.19 -11.54
CA ASP A 356 9.17 -43.60 -10.49
C ASP A 356 7.73 -43.48 -10.99
N ARG A 357 6.84 -44.33 -10.51
CA ARG A 357 5.39 -44.21 -10.74
C ARG A 357 4.71 -43.71 -9.47
N VAL A 358 4.29 -42.49 -9.46
CA VAL A 358 3.61 -41.85 -8.33
C VAL A 358 2.13 -42.05 -8.42
N VAL A 359 1.49 -42.50 -7.35
CA VAL A 359 0.04 -42.68 -7.27
C VAL A 359 -0.63 -41.31 -7.17
N THR A 360 -1.53 -41.02 -8.12
CA THR A 360 -2.19 -39.71 -8.25
C THR A 360 -3.69 -39.74 -7.93
N GLY A 361 -4.25 -40.92 -7.69
CA GLY A 361 -5.69 -41.00 -7.35
C GLY A 361 -6.20 -42.42 -7.13
N PRO A 362 -7.40 -42.58 -6.64
CA PRO A 362 -8.28 -41.53 -6.10
C PRO A 362 -7.82 -40.97 -4.74
N PRO A 363 -8.21 -39.75 -4.35
CA PRO A 363 -7.74 -39.11 -3.10
C PRO A 363 -8.00 -39.93 -1.83
N GLU A 364 -9.14 -40.62 -1.76
CA GLU A 364 -9.51 -41.49 -0.63
C GLU A 364 -8.54 -42.67 -0.50
N ALA A 365 -8.05 -43.21 -1.61
CA ALA A 365 -7.06 -44.26 -1.63
C ALA A 365 -5.73 -43.78 -1.09
N ILE A 366 -5.28 -42.59 -1.48
CA ILE A 366 -4.00 -41.99 -1.06
C ILE A 366 -3.96 -41.73 0.44
N SER A 367 -5.05 -41.18 1.01
CA SER A 367 -5.11 -40.75 2.42
C SER A 367 -5.29 -41.92 3.41
N GLN A 368 -6.11 -42.90 3.09
CA GLN A 368 -6.52 -43.97 4.03
C GLN A 368 -6.53 -45.37 3.44
N GLY A 369 -6.53 -45.52 2.12
CA GLY A 369 -6.72 -46.82 1.45
C GLY A 369 -5.44 -47.62 1.21
N ILE A 370 -4.30 -46.95 1.10
CA ILE A 370 -3.01 -47.60 0.77
C ILE A 370 -2.23 -47.87 2.05
N SER A 371 -1.74 -49.09 2.18
CA SER A 371 -0.76 -49.48 3.19
C SER A 371 0.50 -50.01 2.50
N GLU A 372 1.64 -49.89 3.18
CA GLU A 372 2.91 -50.34 2.65
C GLU A 372 2.87 -51.83 2.25
N GLY A 373 3.37 -52.15 1.06
CA GLY A 373 3.34 -53.51 0.52
C GLY A 373 2.01 -53.93 -0.12
N ARG A 374 0.95 -53.13 -0.07
CA ARG A 374 -0.34 -53.48 -0.70
C ARG A 374 -0.21 -53.52 -2.21
N LYS A 375 -0.75 -54.57 -2.84
CA LYS A 375 -0.75 -54.70 -4.30
C LYS A 375 -1.77 -53.72 -4.90
N LEU A 376 -1.27 -52.92 -5.81
CA LEU A 376 -2.05 -51.94 -6.58
C LEU A 376 -2.49 -52.57 -7.89
N LYS A 377 -3.62 -52.08 -8.45
CA LYS A 377 -4.02 -52.29 -9.83
C LYS A 377 -3.97 -50.94 -10.52
N LEU A 378 -2.96 -50.73 -11.34
CA LEU A 378 -2.75 -49.48 -12.02
C LEU A 378 -3.82 -49.35 -13.14
N SER A 379 -4.65 -48.31 -13.07
CA SER A 379 -5.58 -47.92 -14.12
C SER A 379 -4.96 -46.73 -14.87
N ALA A 380 -5.11 -46.76 -16.21
CA ALA A 380 -4.73 -45.60 -17.02
C ALA A 380 -5.70 -44.45 -16.75
N LYS A 381 -5.19 -43.24 -16.64
CA LYS A 381 -6.01 -42.01 -16.51
C LYS A 381 -6.92 -41.94 -17.75
N ARG A 382 -8.25 -42.02 -17.56
CA ARG A 382 -9.18 -41.62 -18.61
C ARG A 382 -9.10 -40.08 -18.71
N HIS A 383 -8.64 -39.60 -19.87
CA HIS A 383 -8.63 -38.16 -20.20
C HIS A 383 -10.05 -37.64 -20.34
#